data_d71d3b6653726c3488d99234af16140b
#
_entry.id   d71d3b6653726c3488d99234af16140b
#
_cell.length_a   1.000
_cell.length_b   1.000
_cell.length_c   1.000
_cell.angle_alpha   90.00
_cell.angle_beta   90.00
_cell.angle_gamma   90.00
#
_symmetry.space_group_name_H-M   'P 1'
#
loop_
_entity.id
_entity.type
_entity.pdbx_description
1 polymer ?
#
loop_
_entity_poly.entity_id
_entity_poly.type
_entity_poly.pdbx_seq_one_letter_code
_entity_poly.pdbx_strand_id
1 'polypeptide(L)'
;MRDVKTIGADDARRGIAAVRAAAERRDAAVVVAVADAYGELLALLRMDGAGPADIAPAIAKAYTAARLGQSTRAIESAARHPKTGFDLAGFADPRIVGLIGGVPMAHGGETVGGVGVSGASPETKEMLAETGVAAMLAPYAPVDEEAVP
;
A
#
# COMPACT_ATOMS: atom_id res chain seq x y z
N MET A 1 -23.09 11.60 12.68
CA MET A 1 -22.46 11.40 11.36
C MET A 1 -20.96 11.52 11.50
N ARG A 2 -20.20 10.70 10.81
CA ARG A 2 -18.73 10.78 10.75
C ARG A 2 -18.30 11.07 9.33
N ASP A 3 -17.39 12.00 9.16
CA ASP A 3 -16.68 12.18 7.91
C ASP A 3 -15.47 11.24 7.88
N VAL A 4 -15.26 10.54 6.77
CA VAL A 4 -14.11 9.66 6.57
C VAL A 4 -13.12 10.38 5.68
N LYS A 5 -11.90 10.56 6.20
CA LYS A 5 -10.79 11.05 5.39
C LYS A 5 -10.30 9.93 4.48
N THR A 6 -10.14 10.23 3.22
CA THR A 6 -9.65 9.28 2.23
C THR A 6 -8.82 10.01 1.17
N ILE A 7 -7.80 9.32 0.67
CA ILE A 7 -7.09 9.79 -0.52
C ILE A 7 -7.99 9.73 -1.75
N GLY A 8 -7.67 10.54 -2.73
CA GLY A 8 -8.38 10.60 -4.01
C GLY A 8 -7.55 10.11 -5.19
N ALA A 9 -8.13 10.17 -6.37
CA ALA A 9 -7.52 9.69 -7.60
C ALA A 9 -6.21 10.43 -7.96
N ASP A 10 -6.12 11.73 -7.68
CA ASP A 10 -4.90 12.50 -7.94
C ASP A 10 -3.76 12.11 -7.01
N ASP A 11 -4.05 11.82 -5.74
CA ASP A 11 -3.09 11.27 -4.79
C ASP A 11 -2.57 9.91 -5.30
N ALA A 12 -3.49 9.03 -5.66
CA ALA A 12 -3.16 7.70 -6.15
C ALA A 12 -2.25 7.76 -7.40
N ARG A 13 -2.54 8.65 -8.34
CA ARG A 13 -1.71 8.86 -9.53
C ARG A 13 -0.30 9.32 -9.18
N ARG A 14 -0.16 10.23 -8.21
CA ARG A 14 1.14 10.69 -7.69
C ARG A 14 1.95 9.54 -7.08
N GLY A 15 1.29 8.71 -6.27
CA GLY A 15 1.91 7.54 -5.65
C GLY A 15 2.39 6.52 -6.68
N ILE A 16 1.56 6.21 -7.67
CA ILE A 16 1.92 5.29 -8.77
C ILE A 16 3.12 5.81 -9.56
N ALA A 17 3.15 7.10 -9.88
CA ALA A 17 4.28 7.70 -10.59
C ALA A 17 5.59 7.56 -9.81
N ALA A 18 5.56 7.77 -8.50
CA ALA A 18 6.72 7.62 -7.63
C ALA A 18 7.20 6.16 -7.55
N VAL A 19 6.28 5.21 -7.41
CA VAL A 19 6.61 3.77 -7.41
C VAL A 19 7.23 3.36 -8.73
N ARG A 20 6.63 3.75 -9.85
CA ARG A 20 7.16 3.46 -11.18
C ARG A 20 8.59 3.98 -11.33
N ALA A 21 8.84 5.25 -11.03
CA ALA A 21 10.17 5.83 -11.13
C ALA A 21 11.20 5.12 -10.25
N ALA A 22 10.83 4.75 -9.03
CA ALA A 22 11.70 4.01 -8.11
C ALA A 22 11.98 2.58 -8.60
N ALA A 23 10.99 1.91 -9.19
CA ALA A 23 11.14 0.58 -9.77
C ALA A 23 12.08 0.61 -11.00
N GLU A 24 11.90 1.60 -11.89
CA GLU A 24 12.76 1.80 -13.07
C GLU A 24 14.23 1.99 -12.66
N ARG A 25 14.51 2.75 -11.60
CA ARG A 25 15.88 2.93 -11.08
C ARG A 25 16.51 1.64 -10.54
N ARG A 26 15.71 0.63 -10.25
CA ARG A 26 16.15 -0.69 -9.76
C ARG A 26 16.06 -1.78 -10.81
N ASP A 27 15.75 -1.42 -12.03
CA ASP A 27 15.53 -2.37 -13.13
C ASP A 27 14.47 -3.42 -12.78
N ALA A 28 13.45 -3.00 -12.01
CA ALA A 28 12.32 -3.83 -11.60
C ALA A 28 11.05 -3.43 -12.37
N ALA A 29 10.26 -4.45 -12.73
CA ALA A 29 8.94 -4.27 -13.34
C ALA A 29 7.89 -4.84 -12.39
N VAL A 30 7.02 -3.98 -11.86
CA VAL A 30 6.04 -4.34 -10.83
C VAL A 30 4.61 -3.99 -11.23
N VAL A 31 3.67 -4.58 -10.49
CA VAL A 31 2.30 -4.09 -10.42
C VAL A 31 2.15 -3.30 -9.12
N VAL A 32 1.60 -2.11 -9.21
CA VAL A 32 1.25 -1.27 -8.06
C VAL A 32 -0.25 -0.96 -8.06
N ALA A 33 -0.89 -1.17 -6.92
CA ALA A 33 -2.29 -0.83 -6.69
C ALA A 33 -2.40 0.16 -5.53
N VAL A 34 -3.33 1.10 -5.64
CA VAL A 34 -3.65 2.06 -4.59
C VAL A 34 -5.13 1.94 -4.25
N ALA A 35 -5.43 1.78 -2.97
CA ALA A 35 -6.77 1.69 -2.42
C ALA A 35 -7.09 2.91 -1.55
N ASP A 36 -8.37 3.26 -1.47
CA ASP A 36 -8.91 4.30 -0.60
C ASP A 36 -8.98 3.85 0.87
N ALA A 37 -9.56 4.68 1.74
CA ALA A 37 -9.71 4.39 3.16
C ALA A 37 -10.60 3.16 3.45
N TYR A 38 -11.45 2.77 2.52
CA TYR A 38 -12.28 1.56 2.63
C TYR A 38 -11.60 0.30 2.10
N GLY A 39 -10.43 0.45 1.48
CA GLY A 39 -9.70 -0.63 0.83
C GLY A 39 -10.08 -0.83 -0.64
N GLU A 40 -10.99 -0.03 -1.18
CA GLU A 40 -11.42 -0.18 -2.58
C GLU A 40 -10.42 0.47 -3.55
N LEU A 41 -10.23 -0.17 -4.71
CA LEU A 41 -9.24 0.22 -5.70
C LEU A 41 -9.53 1.61 -6.27
N LEU A 42 -8.53 2.52 -6.20
CA LEU A 42 -8.55 3.82 -6.87
C LEU A 42 -7.79 3.81 -8.19
N ALA A 43 -6.63 3.18 -8.21
CA ALA A 43 -5.78 3.14 -9.40
C ALA A 43 -4.84 1.94 -9.36
N LEU A 44 -4.45 1.46 -10.54
CA LEU A 44 -3.51 0.37 -10.72
C LEU A 44 -2.64 0.64 -11.95
N LEU A 45 -1.36 0.32 -11.83
CA LEU A 45 -0.44 0.25 -12.95
C LEU A 45 0.24 -1.13 -12.96
N ARG A 46 0.15 -1.83 -14.07
CA ARG A 46 1.05 -2.92 -14.41
C ARG A 46 2.12 -2.38 -15.34
N MET A 47 3.37 -2.34 -14.86
CA MET A 47 4.50 -1.92 -15.70
C MET A 47 4.76 -2.94 -16.82
N ASP A 48 5.29 -2.46 -17.93
CA ASP A 48 5.75 -3.34 -18.99
C ASP A 48 6.82 -4.30 -18.42
N GLY A 49 6.67 -5.59 -18.72
CA GLY A 49 7.51 -6.64 -18.14
C GLY A 49 6.99 -7.27 -16.86
N ALA A 50 6.03 -6.66 -16.16
CA ALA A 50 5.37 -7.28 -15.02
C ALA A 50 4.33 -8.33 -15.47
N GLY A 51 4.29 -9.46 -14.75
CA GLY A 51 3.37 -10.54 -15.07
C GLY A 51 1.91 -10.22 -14.72
N PRO A 52 0.93 -10.73 -15.49
CA PRO A 52 -0.49 -10.54 -15.17
C PRO A 52 -0.91 -11.23 -13.85
N ALA A 53 -0.19 -12.26 -13.41
CA ALA A 53 -0.42 -12.93 -12.14
C ALA A 53 -0.16 -12.03 -10.92
N ASP A 54 0.58 -10.94 -11.08
CA ASP A 54 0.87 -9.98 -10.02
C ASP A 54 -0.25 -8.95 -9.78
N ILE A 55 -1.26 -8.89 -10.64
CA ILE A 55 -2.36 -7.92 -10.54
C ILE A 55 -3.21 -8.18 -9.30
N ALA A 56 -3.78 -9.36 -9.18
CA ALA A 56 -4.66 -9.70 -8.05
C ALA A 56 -3.93 -9.60 -6.69
N PRO A 57 -2.70 -10.09 -6.53
CA PRO A 57 -1.94 -9.90 -5.28
C PRO A 57 -1.69 -8.43 -4.93
N ALA A 58 -1.38 -7.57 -5.91
CA ALA A 58 -1.19 -6.13 -5.65
C ALA A 58 -2.48 -5.48 -5.10
N ILE A 59 -3.62 -5.77 -5.72
CA ILE A 59 -4.93 -5.28 -5.27
C ILE A 59 -5.25 -5.78 -3.87
N ALA A 60 -5.07 -7.07 -3.60
CA ALA A 60 -5.35 -7.68 -2.30
C ALA A 60 -4.47 -7.10 -1.19
N LYS A 61 -3.20 -6.81 -1.47
CA LYS A 61 -2.29 -6.17 -0.51
C LYS A 61 -2.69 -4.74 -0.18
N ALA A 62 -3.06 -3.93 -1.19
CA ALA A 62 -3.55 -2.57 -0.98
C ALA A 62 -4.83 -2.58 -0.14
N TYR A 63 -5.77 -3.46 -0.48
CA TYR A 63 -7.00 -3.68 0.28
C TYR A 63 -6.72 -4.03 1.74
N THR A 64 -5.89 -5.05 1.96
CA THR A 64 -5.57 -5.54 3.30
C THR A 64 -4.92 -4.46 4.16
N ALA A 65 -3.93 -3.76 3.62
CA ALA A 65 -3.23 -2.69 4.35
C ALA A 65 -4.17 -1.56 4.73
N ALA A 66 -5.04 -1.11 3.82
CA ALA A 66 -6.02 -0.07 4.10
C ALA A 66 -7.08 -0.52 5.11
N ARG A 67 -7.64 -1.72 4.96
CA ARG A 67 -8.71 -2.25 5.83
C ARG A 67 -8.26 -2.50 7.25
N LEU A 68 -7.05 -3.01 7.44
CA LEU A 68 -6.53 -3.37 8.77
C LEU A 68 -5.62 -2.29 9.37
N GLY A 69 -5.24 -1.28 8.60
CA GLY A 69 -4.34 -0.21 9.08
C GLY A 69 -2.95 -0.73 9.45
N GLN A 70 -2.51 -1.83 8.85
CA GLN A 70 -1.24 -2.51 9.13
C GLN A 70 -0.54 -2.91 7.84
N SER A 71 0.80 -2.97 7.86
CA SER A 71 1.53 -3.56 6.74
C SER A 71 1.19 -5.06 6.59
N THR A 72 1.17 -5.55 5.37
CA THR A 72 0.93 -6.98 5.14
C THR A 72 2.07 -7.86 5.66
N ARG A 73 3.27 -7.30 5.85
CA ARG A 73 4.37 -7.94 6.58
C ARG A 73 3.99 -8.21 8.03
N ALA A 74 3.43 -7.24 8.72
CA ALA A 74 3.00 -7.39 10.11
C ALA A 74 1.90 -8.45 10.25
N ILE A 75 0.96 -8.49 9.32
CA ILE A 75 -0.12 -9.48 9.29
C ILE A 75 0.44 -10.88 9.04
N GLU A 76 1.34 -11.04 8.08
CA GLU A 76 2.01 -12.32 7.82
C GLU A 76 2.76 -12.82 9.05
N SER A 77 3.55 -11.95 9.69
CA SER A 77 4.31 -12.30 10.90
C SER A 77 3.41 -12.71 12.04
N ALA A 78 2.31 -12.00 12.26
CA ALA A 78 1.33 -12.33 13.29
C ALA A 78 0.62 -13.67 13.01
N ALA A 79 0.20 -13.90 11.77
CA ALA A 79 -0.46 -15.14 11.38
C ALA A 79 0.44 -16.36 11.53
N ARG A 80 1.73 -16.23 11.24
CA ARG A 80 2.73 -17.31 11.31
C ARG A 80 3.40 -17.48 12.67
N HIS A 81 3.02 -16.69 13.67
CA HIS A 81 3.66 -16.77 14.99
C HIS A 81 3.47 -18.16 15.60
N PRO A 82 4.53 -18.84 16.10
CA PRO A 82 4.46 -20.24 16.55
C PRO A 82 3.46 -20.50 17.68
N LYS A 83 3.20 -19.52 18.54
CA LYS A 83 2.33 -19.67 19.72
C LYS A 83 0.97 -18.99 19.56
N THR A 84 0.90 -17.88 18.82
CA THR A 84 -0.30 -17.04 18.71
C THR A 84 -0.77 -16.87 17.26
N GLY A 85 -0.20 -17.64 16.35
CA GLY A 85 -0.58 -17.62 14.93
C GLY A 85 -2.02 -18.03 14.70
N PHE A 86 -2.55 -17.63 13.58
CA PHE A 86 -3.95 -17.86 13.20
C PHE A 86 -4.09 -18.04 11.69
N ASP A 87 -5.20 -18.64 11.29
CA ASP A 87 -5.57 -18.74 9.88
C ASP A 87 -6.16 -17.40 9.40
N LEU A 88 -5.66 -16.87 8.29
CA LEU A 88 -6.19 -15.65 7.65
C LEU A 88 -7.67 -15.77 7.28
N ALA A 89 -8.17 -16.97 7.03
CA ALA A 89 -9.60 -17.22 6.82
C ALA A 89 -10.46 -16.78 8.01
N GLY A 90 -9.88 -16.66 9.21
CA GLY A 90 -10.56 -16.15 10.41
C GLY A 90 -11.03 -14.70 10.31
N PHE A 91 -10.50 -13.90 9.37
CA PHE A 91 -11.04 -12.57 9.06
C PHE A 91 -12.41 -12.61 8.36
N ALA A 92 -12.83 -13.78 7.86
CA ALA A 92 -14.07 -13.96 7.09
C ALA A 92 -14.17 -13.02 5.86
N ASP A 93 -13.04 -12.56 5.36
CA ASP A 93 -12.90 -11.75 4.14
C ASP A 93 -11.80 -12.36 3.26
N PRO A 94 -12.14 -12.97 2.11
CA PRO A 94 -11.17 -13.66 1.26
C PRO A 94 -10.16 -12.71 0.59
N ARG A 95 -10.39 -11.39 0.64
CA ARG A 95 -9.46 -10.39 0.11
C ARG A 95 -8.31 -10.08 1.07
N ILE A 96 -8.39 -10.48 2.34
CA ILE A 96 -7.32 -10.31 3.33
C ILE A 96 -6.19 -11.30 3.02
N VAL A 97 -4.99 -10.79 2.85
CA VAL A 97 -3.81 -11.58 2.54
C VAL A 97 -2.63 -11.25 3.47
N GLY A 98 -1.82 -12.25 3.76
CA GLY A 98 -0.56 -12.11 4.50
C GLY A 98 0.65 -12.20 3.57
N LEU A 99 0.69 -11.39 2.51
CA LEU A 99 1.76 -11.36 1.52
C LEU A 99 2.47 -10.01 1.58
N ILE A 100 3.78 -10.02 1.80
CA ILE A 100 4.59 -8.80 1.92
C ILE A 100 4.46 -7.91 0.68
N GLY A 101 4.36 -6.60 0.88
CA GLY A 101 4.28 -5.60 -0.16
C GLY A 101 3.07 -4.67 -0.05
N GLY A 102 2.25 -4.82 0.97
CA GLY A 102 1.16 -3.89 1.30
C GLY A 102 1.55 -2.96 2.44
N VAL A 103 1.34 -1.67 2.28
CA VAL A 103 1.66 -0.63 3.27
C VAL A 103 0.44 0.28 3.45
N PRO A 104 -0.05 0.48 4.68
CA PRO A 104 -1.13 1.41 4.93
C PRO A 104 -0.66 2.85 4.81
N MET A 105 -1.58 3.74 4.48
CA MET A 105 -1.33 5.17 4.51
C MET A 105 -2.13 5.78 5.65
N ALA A 106 -1.43 6.41 6.60
CA ALA A 106 -2.04 7.06 7.76
C ALA A 106 -1.80 8.57 7.71
N HIS A 107 -2.84 9.33 8.05
CA HIS A 107 -2.77 10.78 8.19
C HIS A 107 -3.66 11.23 9.35
N GLY A 108 -3.09 12.04 10.25
CA GLY A 108 -3.82 12.52 11.43
C GLY A 108 -4.35 11.40 12.34
N GLY A 109 -3.61 10.28 12.45
CA GLY A 109 -3.99 9.14 13.28
C GLY A 109 -5.05 8.21 12.65
N GLU A 110 -5.48 8.47 11.43
CA GLU A 110 -6.47 7.65 10.71
C GLU A 110 -5.84 7.01 9.47
N THR A 111 -6.27 5.79 9.14
CA THR A 111 -5.88 5.16 7.87
C THR A 111 -6.70 5.77 6.74
N VAL A 112 -6.03 6.37 5.77
CA VAL A 112 -6.64 7.09 4.64
C VAL A 112 -6.51 6.37 3.31
N GLY A 113 -5.84 5.23 3.29
CA GLY A 113 -5.64 4.40 2.11
C GLY A 113 -4.58 3.33 2.30
N GLY A 114 -4.19 2.68 1.22
CA GLY A 114 -3.15 1.67 1.21
C GLY A 114 -2.54 1.47 -0.18
N VAL A 115 -1.31 0.99 -0.20
CA VAL A 115 -0.55 0.66 -1.42
C VAL A 115 -0.17 -0.81 -1.39
N GLY A 116 -0.33 -1.50 -2.50
CA GLY A 116 0.13 -2.88 -2.69
C GLY A 116 1.04 -2.99 -3.90
N VAL A 117 2.18 -3.65 -3.74
CA VAL A 117 3.16 -3.90 -4.81
C VAL A 117 3.42 -5.39 -4.93
N SER A 118 3.47 -5.91 -6.17
CA SER A 118 3.81 -7.29 -6.51
C SER A 118 4.81 -7.32 -7.66
N GLY A 119 5.58 -8.41 -7.77
CA GLY A 119 6.49 -8.66 -8.90
C GLY A 119 7.96 -8.37 -8.61
N ALA A 120 8.36 -8.25 -7.35
CA ALA A 120 9.75 -8.08 -6.94
C ALA A 120 10.04 -8.87 -5.66
N SER A 121 11.28 -8.78 -5.13
CA SER A 121 11.61 -9.37 -3.83
C SER A 121 10.76 -8.75 -2.70
N PRO A 122 10.56 -9.46 -1.57
CA PRO A 122 9.80 -8.93 -0.44
C PRO A 122 10.28 -7.54 0.02
N GLU A 123 11.57 -7.34 0.16
CA GLU A 123 12.17 -6.07 0.59
C GLU A 123 11.93 -4.95 -0.44
N THR A 124 12.10 -5.25 -1.71
CA THR A 124 11.87 -4.29 -2.80
C THR A 124 10.40 -3.90 -2.89
N LYS A 125 9.48 -4.86 -2.81
CA LYS A 125 8.03 -4.56 -2.84
C LYS A 125 7.61 -3.62 -1.72
N GLU A 126 8.05 -3.89 -0.50
CA GLU A 126 7.71 -3.08 0.67
C GLU A 126 8.29 -1.67 0.55
N MET A 127 9.56 -1.55 0.18
CA MET A 127 10.20 -0.26 -0.03
C MET A 127 9.53 0.56 -1.14
N LEU A 128 9.12 -0.07 -2.24
CA LEU A 128 8.37 0.60 -3.31
C LEU A 128 6.99 1.06 -2.83
N ALA A 129 6.29 0.25 -2.05
CA ALA A 129 5.01 0.64 -1.45
C ALA A 129 5.16 1.84 -0.51
N GLU A 130 6.18 1.84 0.35
CA GLU A 130 6.52 2.98 1.23
C GLU A 130 6.86 4.25 0.43
N THR A 131 7.57 4.13 -0.68
CA THR A 131 7.85 5.24 -1.60
C THR A 131 6.56 5.85 -2.14
N GLY A 132 5.60 5.01 -2.53
CA GLY A 132 4.28 5.46 -2.98
C GLY A 132 3.52 6.21 -1.89
N VAL A 133 3.48 5.66 -0.68
CA VAL A 133 2.84 6.30 0.49
C VAL A 133 3.45 7.66 0.77
N ALA A 134 4.79 7.76 0.81
CA ALA A 134 5.48 9.03 1.06
C ALA A 134 5.13 10.10 0.01
N ALA A 135 5.09 9.73 -1.27
CA ALA A 135 4.74 10.65 -2.35
C ALA A 135 3.28 11.14 -2.27
N MET A 136 2.36 10.26 -1.83
CA MET A 136 0.95 10.64 -1.66
C MET A 136 0.73 11.54 -0.46
N LEU A 137 1.47 11.33 0.63
CA LEU A 137 1.34 12.14 1.86
C LEU A 137 2.11 13.47 1.81
N ALA A 138 3.08 13.62 0.92
CA ALA A 138 3.93 14.81 0.86
C ALA A 138 3.15 16.15 0.83
N PRO A 139 2.04 16.31 0.09
CA PRO A 139 1.27 17.56 0.09
C PRO A 139 0.56 17.86 1.41
N TYR A 140 0.42 16.87 2.28
CA TYR A 140 -0.30 16.96 3.56
C TYR A 140 0.65 17.02 4.76
N ALA A 141 1.96 17.05 4.53
CA ALA A 141 2.95 17.24 5.58
C ALA A 141 2.74 18.60 6.25
N PRO A 142 2.98 18.73 7.59
CA PRO A 142 2.97 20.03 8.24
C PRO A 142 3.93 20.97 7.54
N VAL A 143 3.47 22.19 7.27
CA VAL A 143 4.37 23.26 6.81
C VAL A 143 5.19 23.68 8.02
N ASP A 144 6.51 23.51 7.96
CA ASP A 144 7.40 24.06 8.99
C ASP A 144 7.25 25.59 8.99
N GLU A 145 6.54 26.13 9.97
CA GLU A 145 6.35 27.58 10.15
C GLU A 145 7.69 28.31 10.49
N GLU A 146 8.78 27.58 10.68
CA GLU A 146 10.11 28.18 10.99
C GLU A 146 10.92 28.62 9.75
N ALA A 147 10.41 28.44 8.54
CA ALA A 147 11.10 28.82 7.31
C ALA A 147 10.61 30.15 6.68
N VAL A 148 10.11 31.08 7.48
CA VAL A 148 9.83 32.46 7.03
C VAL A 148 10.97 33.35 7.51
N PRO A 149 11.84 33.89 6.60
CA PRO A 149 12.88 34.84 6.97
C PRO A 149 12.29 36.18 7.41
#